data_5c10e6dbd8e868046f7eec68e5e3ab8d
#
_entry.id   5c10e6dbd8e868046f7eec68e5e3ab8d
#
_cell.length_a   1.000
_cell.length_b   1.000
_cell.length_c   1.000
_cell.angle_alpha   90.00
_cell.angle_beta   90.00
_cell.angle_gamma   90.00
#
_symmetry.space_group_name_H-M   'P 1'
#
loop_
_entity.id
_entity.type
_entity.pdbx_description
1 polymer ?
#
loop_
_entity_poly.entity_id
_entity_poly.type
_entity_poly.pdbx_seq_one_letter_code
_entity_poly.pdbx_strand_id
1 'polypeptide(L)'
;DSAQIGSSGYSAKIGSSGDSAQIGSSGNYAKIGSSGYSAQIGSSGYSAQIGSSGNYAQIGSSGYSAKIGSSGDYAKISSTGKDSVICCAGHNSIVKAKKGSWITLSEWEYSEEKKRVIPLCVKTEYVDGERIKADTFYLLVKGEFKEVN
;
A
#
# COMPACT_ATOMS: atom_id res chain seq x y z
N ASP A 1 -20.12 -6.11 1.99
CA ASP A 1 -20.28 -7.34 1.20
C ASP A 1 -19.17 -7.48 0.16
N SER A 2 -18.91 -8.72 -0.26
CA SER A 2 -17.79 -9.10 -1.13
C SER A 2 -18.10 -8.81 -2.60
N ALA A 3 -17.67 -7.64 -3.11
CA ALA A 3 -17.75 -7.34 -4.53
C ALA A 3 -16.51 -7.87 -5.26
N GLN A 4 -16.71 -8.38 -6.48
CA GLN A 4 -15.62 -8.79 -7.37
C GLN A 4 -15.64 -7.90 -8.62
N ILE A 5 -14.56 -7.19 -8.88
CA ILE A 5 -14.47 -6.24 -9.98
C ILE A 5 -13.20 -6.49 -10.78
N GLY A 6 -13.35 -6.75 -12.06
CA GLY A 6 -12.22 -6.90 -12.97
C GLY A 6 -12.27 -5.88 -14.09
N SER A 7 -11.12 -5.36 -14.52
CA SER A 7 -11.04 -4.45 -15.66
C SER A 7 -9.76 -4.63 -16.44
N SER A 8 -9.85 -4.61 -17.76
CA SER A 8 -8.70 -4.57 -18.66
C SER A 8 -8.64 -3.27 -19.48
N GLY A 9 -9.58 -2.36 -19.24
CA GLY A 9 -9.69 -1.10 -19.99
C GLY A 9 -8.53 -0.15 -19.70
N TYR A 10 -8.03 0.50 -20.78
CA TYR A 10 -7.05 1.58 -20.64
C TYR A 10 -7.65 2.75 -19.85
N SER A 11 -6.93 3.22 -18.83
CA SER A 11 -7.39 4.29 -17.93
C SER A 11 -8.70 4.01 -17.18
N ALA A 12 -8.98 2.74 -16.89
CA ALA A 12 -10.18 2.36 -16.14
C ALA A 12 -10.21 3.03 -14.76
N LYS A 13 -11.40 3.43 -14.34
CA LYS A 13 -11.65 3.97 -12.99
C LYS A 13 -12.50 2.97 -12.23
N ILE A 14 -12.01 2.47 -11.12
CA ILE A 14 -12.69 1.44 -10.33
C ILE A 14 -12.78 1.91 -8.89
N GLY A 15 -13.98 1.89 -8.34
CA GLY A 15 -14.21 2.19 -6.93
C GLY A 15 -15.02 1.10 -6.27
N SER A 16 -14.71 0.80 -5.00
CA SER A 16 -15.49 -0.12 -4.18
C SER A 16 -15.54 0.32 -2.74
N SER A 17 -16.70 0.20 -2.12
CA SER A 17 -16.90 0.38 -0.67
C SER A 17 -17.30 -0.92 0.02
N GLY A 18 -17.38 -2.02 -0.72
CA GLY A 18 -17.71 -3.32 -0.14
C GLY A 18 -16.62 -3.89 0.74
N ASP A 19 -16.99 -4.39 1.91
CA ASP A 19 -16.06 -5.14 2.76
C ASP A 19 -15.57 -6.39 2.02
N SER A 20 -14.31 -6.73 2.16
CA SER A 20 -13.69 -7.85 1.47
C SER A 20 -13.80 -7.81 -0.07
N ALA A 21 -13.90 -6.61 -0.64
CA ALA A 21 -13.96 -6.46 -2.09
C ALA A 21 -12.66 -6.98 -2.75
N GLN A 22 -12.81 -7.66 -3.87
CA GLN A 22 -11.70 -8.11 -4.70
C GLN A 22 -11.68 -7.32 -6.00
N ILE A 23 -10.59 -6.58 -6.24
CA ILE A 23 -10.48 -5.68 -7.38
C ILE A 23 -9.23 -6.03 -8.17
N GLY A 24 -9.39 -6.34 -9.45
CA GLY A 24 -8.29 -6.60 -10.36
C GLY A 24 -8.29 -5.66 -11.55
N SER A 25 -7.11 -5.18 -11.96
CA SER A 25 -6.98 -4.43 -13.20
C SER A 25 -5.69 -4.76 -13.92
N SER A 26 -5.78 -5.02 -15.22
CA SER A 26 -4.63 -5.15 -16.10
C SER A 26 -4.45 -3.95 -17.02
N GLY A 27 -5.34 -2.98 -16.97
CA GLY A 27 -5.28 -1.78 -17.80
C GLY A 27 -4.19 -0.81 -17.39
N ASN A 28 -3.49 -0.23 -18.37
CA ASN A 28 -2.53 0.84 -18.09
C ASN A 28 -3.27 2.11 -17.60
N TYR A 29 -2.60 2.86 -16.72
CA TYR A 29 -3.14 4.09 -16.12
C TYR A 29 -4.45 3.89 -15.35
N ALA A 30 -4.75 2.68 -14.91
CA ALA A 30 -5.94 2.40 -14.12
C ALA A 30 -5.90 3.17 -12.78
N LYS A 31 -7.06 3.67 -12.38
CA LYS A 31 -7.26 4.31 -11.07
C LYS A 31 -8.19 3.44 -10.23
N ILE A 32 -7.69 2.95 -9.11
CA ILE A 32 -8.40 2.01 -8.27
C ILE A 32 -8.53 2.58 -6.86
N GLY A 33 -9.75 2.65 -6.35
CA GLY A 33 -10.00 3.07 -4.98
C GLY A 33 -10.83 2.05 -4.22
N SER A 34 -10.52 1.84 -2.95
CA SER A 34 -11.34 1.02 -2.06
C SER A 34 -11.40 1.62 -0.66
N SER A 35 -12.59 1.61 -0.07
CA SER A 35 -12.78 1.98 1.34
C SER A 35 -13.25 0.80 2.19
N GLY A 36 -13.43 -0.37 1.60
CA GLY A 36 -13.90 -1.56 2.30
C GLY A 36 -12.86 -2.17 3.23
N TYR A 37 -13.33 -2.74 4.33
CA TYR A 37 -12.50 -3.50 5.26
C TYR A 37 -11.98 -4.77 4.58
N SER A 38 -10.69 -5.08 4.75
CA SER A 38 -10.03 -6.26 4.15
C SER A 38 -10.11 -6.36 2.62
N ALA A 39 -10.17 -5.21 1.92
CA ALA A 39 -10.18 -5.23 0.46
C ALA A 39 -8.89 -5.81 -0.11
N GLN A 40 -9.00 -6.58 -1.20
CA GLN A 40 -7.88 -7.11 -1.96
C GLN A 40 -7.81 -6.41 -3.31
N ILE A 41 -6.68 -5.77 -3.60
CA ILE A 41 -6.52 -4.97 -4.82
C ILE A 41 -5.28 -5.43 -5.58
N GLY A 42 -5.47 -5.81 -6.83
CA GLY A 42 -4.37 -6.19 -7.72
C GLY A 42 -4.32 -5.32 -8.97
N SER A 43 -3.12 -4.91 -9.39
CA SER A 43 -2.92 -4.23 -10.66
C SER A 43 -1.65 -4.68 -11.34
N SER A 44 -1.72 -4.92 -12.65
CA SER A 44 -0.55 -5.24 -13.46
C SER A 44 -0.27 -4.18 -14.54
N GLY A 45 -1.10 -3.16 -14.64
CA GLY A 45 -0.95 -2.11 -15.64
C GLY A 45 0.16 -1.11 -15.32
N TYR A 46 0.77 -0.54 -16.36
CA TYR A 46 1.75 0.54 -16.25
C TYR A 46 1.11 1.79 -15.61
N SER A 47 1.84 2.44 -14.70
CA SER A 47 1.43 3.68 -14.03
C SER A 47 0.05 3.64 -13.35
N ALA A 48 -0.33 2.49 -12.81
CA ALA A 48 -1.57 2.38 -12.05
C ALA A 48 -1.53 3.26 -10.80
N GLN A 49 -2.66 3.83 -10.45
CA GLN A 49 -2.86 4.60 -9.23
C GLN A 49 -3.83 3.83 -8.32
N ILE A 50 -3.37 3.46 -7.14
CA ILE A 50 -4.14 2.61 -6.22
C ILE A 50 -4.24 3.28 -4.87
N GLY A 51 -5.47 3.45 -4.38
CA GLY A 51 -5.71 3.99 -3.05
C GLY A 51 -6.62 3.09 -2.23
N SER A 52 -6.33 2.96 -0.93
CA SER A 52 -7.22 2.28 0.01
C SER A 52 -7.29 3.03 1.33
N SER A 53 -8.50 3.16 1.88
CA SER A 53 -8.70 3.70 3.23
C SER A 53 -9.22 2.64 4.20
N GLY A 54 -9.52 1.45 3.73
CA GLY A 54 -9.97 0.35 4.59
C GLY A 54 -8.83 -0.31 5.36
N ASN A 55 -9.13 -0.70 6.60
CA ASN A 55 -8.18 -1.48 7.40
C ASN A 55 -7.97 -2.88 6.83
N TYR A 56 -6.81 -3.46 7.07
CA TYR A 56 -6.41 -4.78 6.60
C TYR A 56 -6.41 -4.93 5.08
N ALA A 57 -6.31 -3.82 4.33
CA ALA A 57 -6.25 -3.89 2.88
C ALA A 57 -4.99 -4.61 2.41
N GLN A 58 -5.14 -5.45 1.40
CA GLN A 58 -4.03 -6.12 0.73
C GLN A 58 -3.91 -5.58 -0.68
N ILE A 59 -2.76 -4.98 -1.00
CA ILE A 59 -2.56 -4.31 -2.29
C ILE A 59 -1.34 -4.91 -2.98
N GLY A 60 -1.55 -5.43 -4.17
CA GLY A 60 -0.49 -5.93 -5.03
C GLY A 60 -0.38 -5.14 -6.33
N SER A 61 0.85 -4.82 -6.75
CA SER A 61 1.09 -4.23 -8.06
C SER A 61 2.32 -4.85 -8.71
N SER A 62 2.20 -5.24 -9.97
CA SER A 62 3.34 -5.69 -10.78
C SER A 62 3.67 -4.73 -11.92
N GLY A 63 2.90 -3.67 -12.09
CA GLY A 63 3.15 -2.66 -13.10
C GLY A 63 4.28 -1.69 -12.74
N TYR A 64 5.00 -1.21 -13.75
CA TYR A 64 6.01 -0.16 -13.54
C TYR A 64 5.38 1.17 -13.15
N SER A 65 6.11 1.96 -12.36
CA SER A 65 5.72 3.32 -11.97
C SER A 65 4.37 3.42 -11.29
N ALA A 66 3.98 2.39 -10.53
CA ALA A 66 2.74 2.40 -9.77
C ALA A 66 2.81 3.40 -8.62
N LYS A 67 1.70 4.07 -8.36
CA LYS A 67 1.51 4.96 -7.21
C LYS A 67 0.49 4.33 -6.29
N ILE A 68 0.91 4.01 -5.08
CA ILE A 68 0.09 3.23 -4.15
C ILE A 68 0.01 3.97 -2.82
N GLY A 69 -1.20 4.20 -2.34
CA GLY A 69 -1.43 4.80 -1.04
C GLY A 69 -2.41 4.00 -0.20
N SER A 70 -2.15 3.92 1.10
CA SER A 70 -3.09 3.36 2.06
C SER A 70 -3.10 4.19 3.34
N SER A 71 -4.29 4.55 3.82
CA SER A 71 -4.47 5.20 5.13
C SER A 71 -5.07 4.27 6.17
N GLY A 72 -5.49 3.07 5.78
CA GLY A 72 -6.02 2.07 6.71
C GLY A 72 -4.94 1.38 7.53
N ASP A 73 -5.29 0.99 8.74
CA ASP A 73 -4.39 0.24 9.62
C ASP A 73 -4.18 -1.19 9.13
N TYR A 74 -3.02 -1.77 9.47
CA TYR A 74 -2.65 -3.14 9.12
C TYR A 74 -2.68 -3.44 7.61
N ALA A 75 -2.44 -2.43 6.78
CA ALA A 75 -2.36 -2.64 5.34
C ALA A 75 -1.09 -3.41 4.96
N LYS A 76 -1.22 -4.28 3.97
CA LYS A 76 -0.11 -5.04 3.41
C LYS A 76 0.03 -4.71 1.93
N ILE A 77 1.14 -4.05 1.56
CA ILE A 77 1.38 -3.61 0.19
C ILE A 77 2.61 -4.32 -0.37
N SER A 78 2.45 -4.93 -1.55
CA SER A 78 3.54 -5.57 -2.27
C SER A 78 3.60 -5.03 -3.70
N SER A 79 4.72 -4.39 -4.05
CA SER A 79 4.98 -3.97 -5.43
C SER A 79 6.17 -4.74 -5.99
N THR A 80 5.94 -5.47 -7.07
CA THR A 80 6.99 -6.18 -7.81
C THR A 80 7.39 -5.45 -9.09
N GLY A 81 6.75 -4.33 -9.40
CA GLY A 81 7.12 -3.43 -10.48
C GLY A 81 8.20 -2.45 -10.05
N LYS A 82 9.00 -2.01 -11.02
CA LYS A 82 10.06 -1.01 -10.77
C LYS A 82 9.51 0.40 -10.63
N ASP A 83 10.28 1.26 -9.97
CA ASP A 83 10.06 2.70 -9.89
C ASP A 83 8.69 3.09 -9.31
N SER A 84 8.24 2.34 -8.32
CA SER A 84 6.97 2.61 -7.64
C SER A 84 7.14 3.58 -6.47
N VAL A 85 6.10 4.35 -6.19
CA VAL A 85 6.01 5.19 -4.99
C VAL A 85 4.87 4.67 -4.12
N ILE A 86 5.20 4.31 -2.88
CA ILE A 86 4.27 3.67 -1.96
C ILE A 86 4.22 4.45 -0.65
N CYS A 87 3.01 4.85 -0.23
CA CYS A 87 2.79 5.55 1.02
C CYS A 87 1.78 4.80 1.90
N CYS A 88 2.19 4.41 3.10
CA CYS A 88 1.32 3.84 4.12
C CYS A 88 1.25 4.78 5.33
N ALA A 89 0.08 5.36 5.57
CA ALA A 89 -0.15 6.24 6.71
C ALA A 89 -0.76 5.51 7.91
N GLY A 90 -1.31 4.32 7.74
CA GLY A 90 -1.97 3.57 8.80
C GLY A 90 -1.01 2.86 9.76
N HIS A 91 -1.51 2.61 10.96
CA HIS A 91 -0.77 1.91 12.02
C HIS A 91 -0.46 0.46 11.62
N ASN A 92 0.73 -0.04 11.97
CA ASN A 92 1.18 -1.42 11.73
C ASN A 92 1.06 -1.91 10.27
N SER A 93 1.21 -0.99 9.32
CA SER A 93 1.21 -1.36 7.90
C SER A 93 2.61 -1.77 7.43
N ILE A 94 2.65 -2.73 6.53
CA ILE A 94 3.91 -3.27 5.98
C ILE A 94 3.98 -3.12 4.47
N VAL A 95 5.19 -2.84 3.98
CA VAL A 95 5.44 -2.61 2.54
C VAL A 95 6.63 -3.40 2.06
N LYS A 96 6.49 -3.95 0.86
CA LYS A 96 7.55 -4.60 0.10
C LYS A 96 7.61 -3.99 -1.29
N ALA A 97 8.82 -3.68 -1.77
CA ALA A 97 9.00 -3.08 -3.10
C ALA A 97 10.28 -3.54 -3.79
N LYS A 98 10.38 -3.24 -5.07
CA LYS A 98 11.59 -3.48 -5.88
C LYS A 98 12.61 -2.34 -5.71
N LYS A 99 13.86 -2.65 -6.00
CA LYS A 99 14.93 -1.64 -6.12
C LYS A 99 14.51 -0.52 -7.08
N GLY A 100 14.77 0.71 -6.68
CA GLY A 100 14.38 1.90 -7.43
C GLY A 100 13.07 2.54 -6.96
N SER A 101 12.37 1.90 -6.04
CA SER A 101 11.11 2.42 -5.50
C SER A 101 11.34 3.23 -4.22
N TRP A 102 10.41 4.13 -3.92
CA TRP A 102 10.35 4.87 -2.66
C TRP A 102 9.21 4.35 -1.81
N ILE A 103 9.47 4.15 -0.52
CA ILE A 103 8.46 3.68 0.43
C ILE A 103 8.38 4.61 1.64
N THR A 104 7.15 4.97 2.02
CA THR A 104 6.86 5.78 3.21
C THR A 104 6.02 4.96 4.17
N LEU A 105 6.47 4.89 5.42
CA LEU A 105 5.77 4.23 6.51
C LEU A 105 5.56 5.20 7.67
N SER A 106 4.54 4.95 8.47
CA SER A 106 4.23 5.70 9.68
C SER A 106 4.24 4.80 10.90
N GLU A 107 4.63 5.38 12.03
CA GLU A 107 4.62 4.75 13.34
C GLU A 107 3.66 5.50 14.25
N TRP A 108 2.81 4.77 14.94
CA TRP A 108 1.76 5.31 15.79
C TRP A 108 1.84 4.71 17.19
N GLU A 109 1.46 5.48 18.19
CA GLU A 109 1.45 5.05 19.58
C GLU A 109 0.23 5.61 20.32
N TYR A 110 -0.29 4.87 21.30
CA TYR A 110 -1.32 5.38 22.18
C TYR A 110 -0.72 6.36 23.18
N SER A 111 -1.27 7.58 23.24
CA SER A 111 -0.87 8.61 24.19
C SER A 111 -1.82 8.60 25.39
N GLU A 112 -1.29 8.30 26.59
CA GLU A 112 -2.04 8.39 27.84
C GLU A 112 -2.49 9.82 28.15
N GLU A 113 -1.65 10.80 27.82
CA GLU A 113 -1.97 12.21 27.99
C GLU A 113 -3.13 12.66 27.13
N LYS A 114 -3.10 12.31 25.83
CA LYS A 114 -4.10 12.73 24.85
C LYS A 114 -5.29 11.76 24.75
N LYS A 115 -5.20 10.59 25.40
CA LYS A 115 -6.23 9.53 25.38
C LYS A 115 -6.62 9.09 23.97
N ARG A 116 -5.64 9.03 23.08
CA ARG A 116 -5.82 8.56 21.68
C ARG A 116 -4.51 8.10 21.09
N VAL A 117 -4.60 7.38 19.99
CA VAL A 117 -3.43 7.01 19.16
C VAL A 117 -2.96 8.25 18.40
N ILE A 118 -1.65 8.50 18.45
CA ILE A 118 -1.01 9.64 17.78
C ILE A 118 0.14 9.18 16.90
N PRO A 119 0.45 9.91 15.82
CA PRO A 119 1.63 9.60 15.02
C PRO A 119 2.90 9.99 15.77
N LEU A 120 3.88 9.07 15.81
CA LEU A 120 5.20 9.30 16.36
C LEU A 120 6.21 9.70 15.30
N CYS A 121 6.19 9.00 14.18
CA CYS A 121 7.21 9.13 13.15
C CYS A 121 6.63 8.77 11.79
N VAL A 122 7.03 9.52 10.78
CA VAL A 122 6.81 9.19 9.38
C VAL A 122 8.16 9.22 8.69
N LYS A 123 8.50 8.16 8.01
CA LYS A 123 9.81 8.05 7.36
C LYS A 123 9.69 7.49 5.95
N THR A 124 10.43 8.12 5.05
CA THR A 124 10.53 7.69 3.65
C THR A 124 11.93 7.15 3.39
N GLU A 125 12.00 6.00 2.73
CA GLU A 125 13.25 5.35 2.36
C GLU A 125 13.24 4.94 0.88
N TYR A 126 14.42 5.02 0.28
CA TYR A 126 14.67 4.51 -1.07
C TYR A 126 15.10 3.05 -1.00
N VAL A 127 14.51 2.21 -1.82
CA VAL A 127 14.87 0.79 -1.91
C VAL A 127 16.13 0.67 -2.79
N ASP A 128 17.29 0.69 -2.13
CA ASP A 128 18.59 0.62 -2.79
C ASP A 128 19.07 -0.82 -3.08
N GLY A 129 18.42 -1.79 -2.45
CA GLY A 129 18.76 -3.20 -2.57
C GLY A 129 19.82 -3.68 -1.58
N GLU A 130 20.35 -2.78 -0.76
CA GLU A 130 21.40 -3.06 0.24
C GLU A 130 20.91 -2.77 1.66
N ARG A 131 20.81 -1.49 2.01
CA ARG A 131 20.30 -1.03 3.31
C ARG A 131 18.78 -1.27 3.44
N ILE A 132 18.05 -0.91 2.40
CA ILE A 132 16.63 -1.26 2.24
C ILE A 132 16.54 -2.29 1.13
N LYS A 133 16.36 -3.53 1.51
CA LYS A 133 16.38 -4.67 0.59
C LYS A 133 15.15 -4.71 -0.30
N ALA A 134 15.35 -5.08 -1.56
CA ALA A 134 14.24 -5.37 -2.46
C ALA A 134 13.49 -6.65 -2.02
N ASP A 135 12.21 -6.71 -2.36
CA ASP A 135 11.36 -7.89 -2.12
C ASP A 135 11.28 -8.32 -0.64
N THR A 136 11.46 -7.38 0.26
CA THR A 136 11.42 -7.60 1.71
C THR A 136 10.38 -6.68 2.34
N PHE A 137 9.51 -7.24 3.19
CA PHE A 137 8.55 -6.43 3.93
C PHE A 137 9.22 -5.66 5.05
N TYR A 138 8.85 -4.39 5.18
CA TYR A 138 9.30 -3.50 6.24
C TYR A 138 8.14 -2.94 7.03
N LEU A 139 8.40 -2.72 8.33
CA LEU A 139 7.55 -2.02 9.29
C LEU A 139 8.38 -0.89 9.89
N LEU A 140 7.78 0.25 10.19
CA LEU A 140 8.47 1.34 10.91
C LEU A 140 8.35 1.12 12.41
N VAL A 141 9.47 0.91 13.09
CA VAL A 141 9.55 0.66 14.53
C VAL A 141 10.67 1.52 15.13
N LYS A 142 10.34 2.32 16.14
CA LYS A 142 11.29 3.24 16.79
C LYS A 142 12.06 4.12 15.81
N GLY A 143 11.34 4.60 14.78
CA GLY A 143 11.90 5.46 13.75
C GLY A 143 12.79 4.76 12.73
N GLU A 144 12.84 3.44 12.73
CA GLU A 144 13.65 2.67 11.78
C GLU A 144 12.82 1.62 11.03
N PHE A 145 13.19 1.39 9.78
CA PHE A 145 12.61 0.31 8.97
C PHE A 145 13.15 -1.03 9.48
N LYS A 146 12.26 -1.89 9.94
CA LYS A 146 12.57 -3.26 10.39
C LYS A 146 11.98 -4.28 9.44
N GLU A 147 12.79 -5.28 9.08
CA GLU A 147 12.35 -6.41 8.26
C GLU A 147 11.27 -7.23 8.98
N VAL A 148 10.26 -7.64 8.23
CA VAL A 148 9.16 -8.49 8.72
C VAL A 148 9.18 -9.81 7.95
N ASN A 149 9.20 -10.89 8.68
CA ASN A 149 9.19 -12.24 8.10
C ASN A 149 7.76 -12.75 7.83
#